data_0867655cf4861589b1318843a249e0c8
#
_entry.id   0867655cf4861589b1318843a249e0c8
#
_cell.length_a   1.000
_cell.length_b   1.000
_cell.length_c   1.000
_cell.angle_alpha   90.00
_cell.angle_beta   90.00
_cell.angle_gamma   90.00
#
_symmetry.space_group_name_H-M   'P 1'
#
loop_
_entity.id
_entity.type
_entity.pdbx_description
1 polymer ?
#
loop_
_entity_poly.entity_id
_entity_poly.type
_entity_poly.pdbx_seq_one_letter_code
_entity_poly.pdbx_strand_id
1 'polypeptide(L)'
;ILPTKETASTSWRDYGEIILCDTYEEMLSKANEIASEHVQVMTKKDDWFLENMTSYGALFLGARTNVANGDKVIGTNHTLPTKKAGRYTGGLWVGKFIKTHTYQKIMTDEAATLIGEYGSRLSHLEGFIGHAEQCNVRVRRYGKKNVGYGKPAGEKI
;
A
#
# COMPACT_ATOMS: atom_id res chain seq x y z
N ILE A 1 -26.11 -22.89 24.23
CA ILE A 1 -24.87 -22.54 24.96
C ILE A 1 -23.71 -23.13 24.14
N LEU A 2 -22.74 -22.30 23.79
CA LEU A 2 -21.60 -22.73 22.97
C LEU A 2 -20.65 -23.61 23.83
N PRO A 3 -20.07 -24.68 23.24
CA PRO A 3 -19.04 -25.48 23.91
C PRO A 3 -17.80 -24.64 24.33
N THR A 4 -17.54 -23.55 23.62
CA THR A 4 -16.41 -22.62 23.83
C THR A 4 -16.74 -21.46 24.79
N LYS A 5 -17.81 -21.58 25.60
CA LYS A 5 -18.27 -20.50 26.48
C LYS A 5 -17.17 -19.93 27.40
N GLU A 6 -16.38 -20.82 28.03
CA GLU A 6 -15.31 -20.39 28.94
C GLU A 6 -14.24 -19.58 28.24
N THR A 7 -13.78 -20.05 27.08
CA THR A 7 -12.78 -19.34 26.27
C THR A 7 -13.31 -17.98 25.83
N ALA A 8 -14.52 -17.92 25.29
CA ALA A 8 -15.17 -16.69 24.86
C ALA A 8 -15.35 -15.68 26.00
N SER A 9 -15.79 -16.18 27.20
CA SER A 9 -15.97 -15.33 28.36
C SER A 9 -14.66 -14.77 28.89
N THR A 10 -13.60 -15.58 28.89
CA THR A 10 -12.25 -15.14 29.28
C THR A 10 -11.72 -14.11 28.31
N SER A 11 -11.85 -14.33 27.00
CA SER A 11 -11.43 -13.38 25.97
C SER A 11 -12.15 -12.04 26.11
N TRP A 12 -13.48 -12.07 26.32
CA TRP A 12 -14.24 -10.84 26.53
C TRP A 12 -13.85 -10.11 27.82
N ARG A 13 -13.68 -10.83 28.91
CA ARG A 13 -13.26 -10.24 30.19
C ARG A 13 -11.89 -9.55 30.09
N ASP A 14 -10.94 -10.18 29.38
CA ASP A 14 -9.54 -9.75 29.38
C ASP A 14 -9.25 -8.73 28.28
N TYR A 15 -10.00 -8.74 27.18
CA TYR A 15 -9.74 -7.92 25.99
C TYR A 15 -10.97 -7.20 25.45
N GLY A 16 -12.16 -7.44 25.98
CA GLY A 16 -13.38 -6.77 25.54
C GLY A 16 -13.35 -5.29 25.90
N GLU A 17 -13.69 -4.43 24.95
CA GLU A 17 -13.77 -2.98 25.12
C GLU A 17 -15.06 -2.45 24.49
N ILE A 18 -15.66 -1.46 25.15
CA ILE A 18 -16.83 -0.72 24.63
C ILE A 18 -16.41 0.74 24.47
N ILE A 19 -16.46 1.22 23.25
CA ILE A 19 -16.13 2.61 22.92
C ILE A 19 -17.40 3.34 22.48
N LEU A 20 -17.79 4.35 23.23
CA LEU A 20 -18.92 5.22 22.89
C LEU A 20 -18.42 6.37 22.02
N CYS A 21 -19.13 6.61 20.91
CA CYS A 21 -18.84 7.68 19.97
C CYS A 21 -20.12 8.50 19.75
N ASP A 22 -20.00 9.81 19.67
CA ASP A 22 -21.13 10.73 19.46
C ASP A 22 -21.52 10.83 17.99
N THR A 23 -20.57 10.58 17.05
CA THR A 23 -20.79 10.70 15.63
C THR A 23 -20.28 9.48 14.85
N TYR A 24 -20.77 9.31 13.61
CA TYR A 24 -20.25 8.26 12.71
C TYR A 24 -18.80 8.51 12.31
N GLU A 25 -18.38 9.76 12.19
CA GLU A 25 -17.01 10.16 11.85
C GLU A 25 -16.04 9.77 12.99
N GLU A 26 -16.43 9.97 14.22
CA GLU A 26 -15.67 9.53 15.39
C GLU A 26 -15.58 8.00 15.44
N MET A 27 -16.70 7.30 15.24
CA MET A 27 -16.74 5.83 15.17
C MET A 27 -15.82 5.29 14.09
N LEU A 28 -15.86 5.89 12.89
CA LEU A 28 -14.98 5.54 11.76
C LEU A 28 -13.51 5.76 12.11
N SER A 29 -13.19 6.89 12.72
CA SER A 29 -11.83 7.23 13.14
C SER A 29 -11.28 6.20 14.12
N LYS A 30 -12.07 5.83 15.13
CA LYS A 30 -11.70 4.82 16.11
C LYS A 30 -11.57 3.43 15.50
N ALA A 31 -12.47 3.03 14.63
CA ALA A 31 -12.40 1.75 13.93
C ALA A 31 -11.12 1.65 13.05
N ASN A 32 -10.77 2.71 12.32
CA ASN A 32 -9.52 2.77 11.55
C ASN A 32 -8.26 2.78 12.44
N GLU A 33 -8.31 3.42 13.60
CA GLU A 33 -7.22 3.40 14.59
C GLU A 33 -6.97 1.98 15.13
N ILE A 34 -8.04 1.27 15.45
CA ILE A 34 -7.98 -0.12 15.94
C ILE A 34 -7.50 -1.05 14.83
N ALA A 35 -7.96 -0.86 13.60
CA ALA A 35 -7.59 -1.64 12.42
C ALA A 35 -7.78 -3.16 12.64
N SER A 36 -8.98 -3.54 13.03
CA SER A 36 -9.32 -4.93 13.38
C SER A 36 -9.23 -5.86 12.16
N GLU A 37 -8.93 -7.12 12.44
CA GLU A 37 -8.96 -8.20 11.45
C GLU A 37 -10.37 -8.37 10.86
N HIS A 38 -11.39 -8.43 11.73
CA HIS A 38 -12.78 -8.54 11.36
C HIS A 38 -13.55 -7.32 11.86
N VAL A 39 -14.27 -6.66 10.97
CA VAL A 39 -15.13 -5.52 11.33
C VAL A 39 -16.55 -5.80 10.88
N GLN A 40 -17.47 -5.87 11.82
CA GLN A 40 -18.91 -5.96 11.56
C GLN A 40 -19.53 -4.57 11.72
N VAL A 41 -20.08 -4.02 10.64
CA VAL A 41 -20.83 -2.76 10.67
C VAL A 41 -22.32 -3.07 10.73
N MET A 42 -22.98 -2.58 11.77
CA MET A 42 -24.42 -2.76 11.98
C MET A 42 -25.05 -1.41 12.29
N THR A 43 -25.08 -0.53 11.31
CA THR A 43 -25.57 0.84 11.42
C THR A 43 -26.68 1.11 10.41
N LYS A 44 -27.27 2.31 10.46
CA LYS A 44 -28.17 2.77 9.40
C LYS A 44 -27.46 3.28 8.15
N LYS A 45 -26.12 3.36 8.19
CA LYS A 45 -25.26 3.91 7.12
C LYS A 45 -24.13 2.95 6.74
N ASP A 46 -24.45 1.68 6.54
CA ASP A 46 -23.46 0.64 6.27
C ASP A 46 -22.63 0.95 5.00
N ASP A 47 -23.28 1.44 3.93
CA ASP A 47 -22.62 1.83 2.68
C ASP A 47 -21.66 3.00 2.88
N TRP A 48 -22.00 3.95 3.76
CA TRP A 48 -21.08 5.05 4.08
C TRP A 48 -19.81 4.54 4.77
N PHE A 49 -19.90 3.53 5.66
CA PHE A 49 -18.71 2.90 6.24
C PHE A 49 -17.89 2.16 5.19
N LEU A 50 -18.52 1.48 4.22
CA LEU A 50 -17.83 0.84 3.11
C LEU A 50 -17.00 1.85 2.30
N GLU A 51 -17.54 3.02 2.03
CA GLU A 51 -16.88 4.06 1.24
C GLU A 51 -15.73 4.78 1.99
N ASN A 52 -15.81 4.85 3.32
CA ASN A 52 -14.92 5.69 4.11
C ASN A 52 -13.92 4.91 4.99
N MET A 53 -14.17 3.65 5.28
CA MET A 53 -13.29 2.83 6.11
C MET A 53 -12.08 2.32 5.32
N THR A 54 -10.88 2.45 5.89
CA THR A 54 -9.63 2.15 5.19
C THR A 54 -8.76 1.10 5.87
N SER A 55 -9.02 0.80 7.15
CA SER A 55 -8.12 -0.01 7.96
C SER A 55 -8.84 -1.22 8.57
N TYR A 56 -8.94 -2.30 7.80
CA TYR A 56 -9.56 -3.56 8.24
C TYR A 56 -9.00 -4.75 7.48
N GLY A 57 -9.17 -5.96 8.01
CA GLY A 57 -8.89 -7.19 7.28
C GLY A 57 -10.06 -7.59 6.39
N ALA A 58 -11.23 -7.78 7.00
CA ALA A 58 -12.49 -8.01 6.30
C ALA A 58 -13.62 -7.18 6.92
N LEU A 59 -14.47 -6.63 6.05
CA LEU A 59 -15.61 -5.80 6.43
C LEU A 59 -16.91 -6.53 6.13
N PHE A 60 -17.75 -6.64 7.14
CA PHE A 60 -19.05 -7.32 7.09
C PHE A 60 -20.16 -6.28 7.30
N LEU A 61 -21.04 -6.12 6.32
CA LEU A 61 -22.03 -5.05 6.28
C LEU A 61 -23.44 -5.58 6.61
N GLY A 62 -24.05 -4.98 7.59
CA GLY A 62 -25.42 -5.24 7.99
C GLY A 62 -25.65 -6.58 8.68
N ALA A 63 -26.88 -6.77 9.16
CA ALA A 63 -27.26 -7.93 9.97
C ALA A 63 -27.34 -9.26 9.18
N ARG A 64 -27.35 -9.19 7.83
CA ARG A 64 -27.41 -10.40 6.99
C ARG A 64 -26.03 -11.00 6.72
N THR A 65 -24.98 -10.28 7.04
CA THR A 65 -23.59 -10.69 6.81
C THR A 65 -22.92 -11.04 8.12
N ASN A 66 -22.04 -12.03 8.13
CA ASN A 66 -21.28 -12.41 9.33
C ASN A 66 -19.94 -13.07 8.93
N VAL A 67 -19.06 -13.17 9.93
CA VAL A 67 -17.72 -13.75 9.77
C VAL A 67 -17.76 -15.18 9.24
N ALA A 68 -18.65 -16.03 9.77
CA ALA A 68 -18.72 -17.44 9.39
C ALA A 68 -19.07 -17.62 7.90
N ASN A 69 -19.89 -16.75 7.33
CA ASN A 69 -20.19 -16.76 5.89
C ASN A 69 -18.94 -16.42 5.07
N GLY A 70 -18.17 -15.42 5.50
CA GLY A 70 -16.91 -15.05 4.88
C GLY A 70 -15.88 -16.18 4.91
N ASP A 71 -15.77 -16.85 6.04
CA ASP A 71 -14.81 -17.94 6.23
C ASP A 71 -15.14 -19.22 5.44
N LYS A 72 -16.39 -19.42 5.06
CA LYS A 72 -16.84 -20.74 4.57
C LYS A 72 -17.40 -20.74 3.15
N VAL A 73 -18.29 -19.79 2.80
CA VAL A 73 -19.12 -19.98 1.61
C VAL A 73 -19.22 -18.78 0.66
N ILE A 74 -18.92 -17.57 1.09
CA ILE A 74 -19.02 -16.37 0.25
C ILE A 74 -17.88 -16.28 -0.76
N GLY A 75 -16.73 -16.92 -0.50
CA GLY A 75 -15.60 -16.99 -1.43
C GLY A 75 -14.55 -15.88 -1.25
N THR A 76 -14.73 -14.99 -0.28
CA THR A 76 -13.68 -14.03 0.09
C THR A 76 -12.53 -14.72 0.80
N ASN A 77 -11.34 -14.11 0.75
CA ASN A 77 -10.20 -14.57 1.52
C ASN A 77 -10.48 -14.51 3.03
N HIS A 78 -10.18 -15.60 3.74
CA HIS A 78 -10.28 -15.66 5.20
C HIS A 78 -8.92 -15.64 5.93
N THR A 79 -7.81 -15.56 5.19
CA THR A 79 -6.46 -15.40 5.76
C THR A 79 -6.15 -13.90 5.86
N LEU A 80 -6.58 -13.31 6.96
CA LEU A 80 -6.70 -11.88 7.16
C LEU A 80 -5.52 -11.31 7.98
N PRO A 81 -5.27 -10.00 7.90
CA PRO A 81 -4.20 -9.35 8.64
C PRO A 81 -4.58 -9.17 10.11
N THR A 82 -3.67 -9.51 11.01
CA THR A 82 -3.77 -9.29 12.46
C THR A 82 -2.87 -8.13 12.92
N LYS A 83 -2.91 -7.77 14.20
CA LYS A 83 -2.00 -6.78 14.82
C LYS A 83 -1.93 -5.46 14.04
N LYS A 84 -3.07 -4.92 13.67
CA LYS A 84 -3.20 -3.65 12.93
C LYS A 84 -2.62 -3.66 11.51
N ALA A 85 -2.25 -4.81 10.96
CA ALA A 85 -1.78 -4.91 9.58
C ALA A 85 -2.88 -4.58 8.54
N GLY A 86 -4.15 -4.55 8.94
CA GLY A 86 -5.27 -4.03 8.14
C GLY A 86 -5.07 -2.59 7.63
N ARG A 87 -4.10 -1.85 8.16
CA ARG A 87 -3.71 -0.50 7.70
C ARG A 87 -2.99 -0.50 6.36
N TYR A 88 -2.39 -1.60 5.94
CA TYR A 88 -1.58 -1.67 4.73
C TYR A 88 -1.78 -2.96 3.89
N THR A 89 -2.56 -3.90 4.34
CA THR A 89 -2.85 -5.14 3.59
C THR A 89 -4.23 -5.69 3.96
N GLY A 90 -4.91 -6.28 2.99
CA GLY A 90 -6.14 -7.05 3.21
C GLY A 90 -5.91 -8.56 3.44
N GLY A 91 -4.64 -8.97 3.60
CA GLY A 91 -4.27 -10.37 3.81
C GLY A 91 -3.90 -11.11 2.52
N LEU A 92 -4.24 -12.40 2.43
CA LEU A 92 -3.91 -13.24 1.30
C LEU A 92 -4.80 -12.94 0.08
N TRP A 93 -4.19 -12.85 -1.09
CA TRP A 93 -4.88 -12.68 -2.37
C TRP A 93 -4.00 -13.22 -3.51
N VAL A 94 -4.56 -13.41 -4.69
CA VAL A 94 -3.85 -14.00 -5.83
C VAL A 94 -2.54 -13.29 -6.17
N GLY A 95 -2.48 -11.98 -5.99
CA GLY A 95 -1.26 -11.20 -6.25
C GLY A 95 -0.06 -11.56 -5.38
N LYS A 96 -0.27 -12.25 -4.23
CA LYS A 96 0.84 -12.76 -3.41
C LYS A 96 1.62 -13.90 -4.09
N PHE A 97 1.03 -14.54 -5.07
CA PHE A 97 1.64 -15.62 -5.85
C PHE A 97 2.16 -15.15 -7.21
N ILE A 98 1.95 -13.87 -7.54
CA ILE A 98 2.39 -13.27 -8.79
C ILE A 98 3.67 -12.49 -8.51
N LYS A 99 4.71 -12.77 -9.32
CA LYS A 99 5.94 -11.98 -9.32
C LYS A 99 5.84 -10.89 -10.37
N THR A 100 6.02 -9.65 -9.97
CA THR A 100 6.09 -8.52 -10.90
C THR A 100 7.53 -8.22 -11.25
N HIS A 101 7.78 -7.89 -12.51
CA HIS A 101 9.06 -7.47 -13.01
C HIS A 101 8.92 -6.14 -13.73
N THR A 102 9.97 -5.34 -13.68
CA THR A 102 10.07 -4.14 -14.50
C THR A 102 11.16 -4.32 -15.56
N TYR A 103 10.96 -3.72 -16.72
CA TYR A 103 12.01 -3.59 -17.75
C TYR A 103 12.00 -2.17 -18.30
N GLN A 104 13.14 -1.74 -18.81
CA GLN A 104 13.31 -0.43 -19.41
C GLN A 104 14.07 -0.58 -20.73
N LYS A 105 13.59 0.10 -21.77
CA LYS A 105 14.24 0.16 -23.06
C LYS A 105 14.07 1.56 -23.65
N ILE A 106 15.17 2.27 -23.82
CA ILE A 106 15.19 3.56 -24.51
C ILE A 106 15.31 3.29 -26.01
N MET A 107 14.40 3.81 -26.79
CA MET A 107 14.19 3.42 -28.18
C MET A 107 14.91 4.31 -29.19
N THR A 108 15.28 5.54 -28.81
CA THR A 108 15.94 6.50 -29.73
C THR A 108 17.12 7.18 -29.05
N ASP A 109 18.05 7.69 -29.88
CA ASP A 109 19.22 8.44 -29.42
C ASP A 109 18.81 9.77 -28.76
N GLU A 110 17.78 10.41 -29.26
CA GLU A 110 17.23 11.65 -28.69
C GLU A 110 16.69 11.40 -27.29
N ALA A 111 15.93 10.32 -27.10
CA ALA A 111 15.42 9.93 -25.78
C ALA A 111 16.56 9.54 -24.81
N ALA A 112 17.58 8.83 -25.30
CA ALA A 112 18.74 8.47 -24.49
C ALA A 112 19.52 9.72 -24.03
N THR A 113 19.65 10.71 -24.89
CA THR A 113 20.31 12.00 -24.59
C THR A 113 19.49 12.75 -23.54
N LEU A 114 18.22 12.99 -23.81
CA LEU A 114 17.33 13.75 -22.91
C LEU A 114 17.25 13.14 -21.51
N ILE A 115 17.01 11.82 -21.42
CA ILE A 115 16.95 11.10 -20.14
C ILE A 115 18.31 11.14 -19.44
N GLY A 116 19.40 11.03 -20.20
CA GLY A 116 20.75 11.13 -19.68
C GLY A 116 21.07 12.49 -19.06
N GLU A 117 20.65 13.59 -19.70
CA GLU A 117 20.84 14.95 -19.18
C GLU A 117 20.11 15.15 -17.84
N TYR A 118 18.82 14.80 -17.76
CA TYR A 118 18.07 14.93 -16.51
C TYR A 118 18.52 13.96 -15.45
N GLY A 119 18.85 12.73 -15.83
CA GLY A 119 19.37 11.72 -14.90
C GLY A 119 20.73 12.15 -14.30
N SER A 120 21.61 12.76 -15.09
CA SER A 120 22.87 13.30 -14.60
C SER A 120 22.65 14.43 -13.60
N ARG A 121 21.76 15.38 -13.92
CA ARG A 121 21.45 16.51 -13.01
C ARG A 121 20.89 16.03 -11.67
N LEU A 122 19.92 15.11 -11.71
CA LEU A 122 19.32 14.57 -10.51
C LEU A 122 20.36 13.81 -9.68
N SER A 123 21.19 12.97 -10.33
CA SER A 123 22.24 12.22 -9.65
C SER A 123 23.28 13.11 -8.98
N HIS A 124 23.61 14.25 -9.58
CA HIS A 124 24.48 15.24 -8.95
C HIS A 124 23.84 15.89 -7.71
N LEU A 125 22.56 16.23 -7.79
CA LEU A 125 21.82 16.78 -6.63
C LEU A 125 21.78 15.81 -5.46
N GLU A 126 21.67 14.50 -5.75
CA GLU A 126 21.66 13.42 -4.76
C GLU A 126 23.06 13.00 -4.31
N GLY A 127 24.14 13.52 -4.91
CA GLY A 127 25.53 13.15 -4.61
C GLY A 127 25.97 11.81 -5.25
N PHE A 128 25.19 11.24 -6.17
CA PHE A 128 25.51 9.97 -6.85
C PHE A 128 26.37 10.17 -8.09
N ILE A 129 27.64 10.52 -7.91
CA ILE A 129 28.57 10.87 -9.01
C ILE A 129 28.71 9.72 -10.03
N GLY A 130 28.76 8.47 -9.57
CA GLY A 130 28.83 7.31 -10.47
C GLY A 130 27.57 7.14 -11.34
N HIS A 131 26.38 7.45 -10.83
CA HIS A 131 25.13 7.45 -11.60
C HIS A 131 25.11 8.63 -12.59
N ALA A 132 25.56 9.80 -12.17
CA ALA A 132 25.70 10.95 -13.04
C ALA A 132 26.60 10.64 -14.24
N GLU A 133 27.76 9.99 -14.01
CA GLU A 133 28.68 9.62 -15.08
C GLU A 133 28.09 8.56 -16.03
N GLN A 134 27.34 7.58 -15.51
CA GLN A 134 26.59 6.65 -16.37
C GLN A 134 25.62 7.38 -17.31
N CYS A 135 24.94 8.39 -16.83
CA CYS A 135 24.06 9.25 -17.63
C CYS A 135 24.88 10.06 -18.65
N ASN A 136 25.98 10.69 -18.23
CA ASN A 136 26.86 11.49 -19.08
C ASN A 136 27.46 10.69 -20.23
N VAL A 137 27.82 9.43 -20.00
CA VAL A 137 28.32 8.53 -21.08
C VAL A 137 27.28 8.38 -22.19
N ARG A 138 25.96 8.27 -21.82
CA ARG A 138 24.87 8.17 -22.81
C ARG A 138 24.70 9.48 -23.58
N VAL A 139 24.72 10.60 -22.88
CA VAL A 139 24.68 11.94 -23.52
C VAL A 139 25.82 12.11 -24.52
N ARG A 140 27.05 11.79 -24.13
CA ARG A 140 28.22 11.86 -25.06
C ARG A 140 28.12 10.92 -26.26
N ARG A 141 27.54 9.73 -26.05
CA ARG A 141 27.46 8.72 -27.11
C ARG A 141 26.34 9.01 -28.11
N TYR A 142 25.18 9.43 -27.63
CA TYR A 142 23.96 9.53 -28.42
C TYR A 142 23.55 10.97 -28.72
N GLY A 143 24.09 11.97 -27.98
CA GLY A 143 23.84 13.37 -28.23
C GLY A 143 24.48 13.83 -29.53
N LYS A 144 23.81 14.74 -30.23
CA LYS A 144 24.40 15.43 -31.40
C LYS A 144 25.63 16.22 -30.96
N LYS A 145 26.71 16.23 -31.78
CA LYS A 145 28.02 16.80 -31.45
C LYS A 145 28.06 18.25 -30.96
N ASN A 146 26.94 18.97 -30.95
CA ASN A 146 26.85 20.39 -30.59
C ASN A 146 26.06 20.68 -29.30
N VAL A 147 25.69 19.68 -28.53
CA VAL A 147 25.03 19.93 -27.22
C VAL A 147 26.12 19.86 -26.16
N GLY A 148 26.51 20.99 -25.62
CA GLY A 148 27.57 21.14 -24.62
C GLY A 148 27.22 20.59 -23.22
N TYR A 149 26.63 19.39 -23.16
CA TYR A 149 26.29 18.67 -21.92
C TYR A 149 27.20 17.45 -21.82
N GLY A 150 27.78 17.27 -20.65
CA GLY A 150 28.59 16.11 -20.34
C GLY A 150 30.08 16.36 -20.27
N LYS A 151 30.48 17.44 -19.62
CA LYS A 151 31.89 17.57 -19.19
C LYS A 151 32.20 16.49 -18.16
N PRO A 152 33.41 15.91 -18.20
CA PRO A 152 33.84 14.96 -17.18
C PRO A 152 33.69 15.54 -15.78
N ALA A 153 33.35 14.67 -14.79
CA ALA A 153 33.35 15.09 -13.38
C ALA A 153 34.76 15.64 -13.04
N GLY A 154 34.84 16.94 -12.77
CA GLY A 154 36.10 17.61 -12.42
C GLY A 154 36.40 18.89 -13.19
N GLU A 155 35.74 19.16 -14.32
CA GLU A 155 35.86 20.48 -14.95
C GLU A 155 34.88 21.47 -14.34
N LYS A 156 35.41 22.50 -13.67
CA LYS A 156 34.65 23.62 -13.13
C LYS A 156 33.88 24.33 -14.25
N ILE A 157 32.60 24.60 -13.97
CA ILE A 157 31.75 25.51 -14.76
C ILE A 157 32.36 26.92 -14.73
#